data_05da80717bfd1b0fdd004c632b9e9514
#
_entry.id   05da80717bfd1b0fdd004c632b9e9514
#
_cell.length_a   1.000
_cell.length_b   1.000
_cell.length_c   1.000
_cell.angle_alpha   90.00
_cell.angle_beta   90.00
_cell.angle_gamma   90.00
#
_symmetry.space_group_name_H-M   'P 1'
#
loop_
_entity.id
_entity.type
_entity.pdbx_description
1 polymer ?
#
loop_
_entity_poly.entity_id
_entity_poly.type
_entity_poly.pdbx_seq_one_letter_code
_entity_poly.pdbx_strand_id
1 'polypeptide(L)'
;MKLLVKKNTSCYGNKNRNRDLVGDVIQMKMADLSTGPDWVVYVGFIIFAILSIVLISGHGSWLISGYNTASKEEKKKYDEKKLCRTMGVGMSIIAILALIMGLLENILPAFFVYIALGIIVVDVVVIIILENTLCKK
;
A
#
# COMPACT_ATOMS: atom_id res chain seq x y z
N MET A 1 20.25 19.52 4.57
CA MET A 1 20.13 18.33 3.77
C MET A 1 20.31 18.65 2.29
N LYS A 2 21.42 18.28 1.73
CA LYS A 2 21.81 18.71 0.39
C LYS A 2 21.49 17.61 -0.61
N LEU A 3 20.43 17.79 -1.35
CA LEU A 3 20.19 17.09 -2.59
C LEU A 3 21.05 17.75 -3.69
N LEU A 4 22.28 17.36 -3.76
CA LEU A 4 23.07 17.61 -4.97
C LEU A 4 22.70 16.52 -6.00
N VAL A 5 21.63 16.76 -6.71
CA VAL A 5 21.41 16.11 -7.99
C VAL A 5 22.42 16.72 -8.93
N LYS A 6 23.58 16.11 -9.02
CA LYS A 6 24.55 16.42 -10.07
C LYS A 6 23.96 15.86 -11.36
N LYS A 7 23.32 16.74 -12.10
CA LYS A 7 22.88 16.51 -13.45
C LYS A 7 24.13 16.32 -14.31
N ASN A 8 24.61 15.10 -14.38
CA ASN A 8 25.55 14.74 -15.45
C ASN A 8 24.75 14.60 -16.74
N THR A 9 24.54 15.71 -17.40
CA THR A 9 24.21 15.74 -18.82
C THR A 9 25.44 15.33 -19.59
N SER A 10 25.72 14.05 -19.65
CA SER A 10 26.59 13.51 -20.67
C SER A 10 25.75 13.24 -21.90
N CYS A 11 25.93 14.09 -22.91
CA CYS A 11 25.47 13.82 -24.26
C CYS A 11 26.10 12.53 -24.77
N TYR A 12 25.38 11.43 -24.64
CA TYR A 12 25.74 10.20 -25.33
C TYR A 12 24.64 9.81 -26.31
N GLY A 13 25.07 9.66 -27.56
CA GLY A 13 24.24 9.48 -28.72
C GLY A 13 23.29 8.31 -28.66
N ASN A 14 22.14 8.63 -29.08
CA ASN A 14 21.00 7.88 -29.56
C ASN A 14 21.34 6.55 -30.26
N LYS A 15 21.50 5.44 -29.53
CA LYS A 15 21.38 4.11 -30.15
C LYS A 15 20.75 2.97 -29.32
N ASN A 16 20.48 3.11 -28.03
CA ASN A 16 19.84 2.04 -27.28
C ASN A 16 18.92 2.54 -26.15
N ARG A 17 18.21 3.65 -26.40
CA ARG A 17 17.41 4.35 -25.38
C ARG A 17 16.43 3.45 -24.61
N ASN A 18 15.89 2.42 -25.23
CA ASN A 18 14.91 1.54 -24.59
C ASN A 18 15.51 0.45 -23.70
N ARG A 19 16.74 -0.02 -24.01
CA ARG A 19 17.41 -1.01 -23.16
C ARG A 19 18.05 -0.36 -21.93
N ASP A 20 18.58 0.84 -22.12
CA ASP A 20 19.22 1.57 -21.03
C ASP A 20 18.20 2.05 -20.01
N LEU A 21 17.01 2.49 -20.45
CA LEU A 21 15.91 2.88 -19.56
C LEU A 21 15.44 1.75 -18.64
N VAL A 22 15.30 0.54 -19.15
CA VAL A 22 14.91 -0.63 -18.34
C VAL A 22 16.03 -1.01 -17.35
N GLY A 23 17.29 -0.95 -17.77
CA GLY A 23 18.42 -1.18 -16.91
C GLY A 23 18.53 -0.14 -15.78
N ASP A 24 18.34 1.13 -16.09
CA ASP A 24 18.37 2.24 -15.13
C ASP A 24 17.24 2.13 -14.11
N VAL A 25 16.03 1.79 -14.54
CA VAL A 25 14.89 1.58 -13.64
C VAL A 25 15.14 0.40 -12.69
N ILE A 26 15.76 -0.69 -13.15
CA ILE A 26 16.07 -1.84 -12.31
C ILE A 26 17.15 -1.50 -11.27
N GLN A 27 18.10 -0.62 -11.62
CA GLN A 27 19.19 -0.21 -10.72
C GLN A 27 18.82 0.96 -9.79
N MET A 28 17.72 1.67 -10.05
CA MET A 28 17.24 2.70 -9.15
C MET A 28 16.85 2.08 -7.80
N LYS A 29 17.30 2.69 -6.71
CA LYS A 29 16.83 2.35 -5.37
C LYS A 29 15.48 3.01 -5.11
N MET A 30 14.71 2.41 -4.22
CA MET A 30 13.43 2.99 -3.81
C MET A 30 13.59 4.41 -3.25
N ALA A 31 14.69 4.69 -2.58
CA ALA A 31 15.02 6.03 -2.09
C ALA A 31 15.10 7.08 -3.20
N ASP A 32 15.47 6.70 -4.42
CA ASP A 32 15.53 7.61 -5.57
C ASP A 32 14.15 7.97 -6.12
N LEU A 33 13.15 7.12 -5.87
CA LEU A 33 11.74 7.35 -6.22
C LEU A 33 10.99 8.16 -5.15
N SER A 34 11.50 8.15 -3.93
CA SER A 34 10.94 8.86 -2.79
C SER A 34 11.31 10.35 -2.87
N THR A 35 10.37 11.18 -3.28
CA THR A 35 10.57 12.64 -3.36
C THR A 35 10.16 13.36 -2.07
N GLY A 36 9.60 12.63 -1.11
CA GLY A 36 9.09 13.18 0.14
C GLY A 36 10.05 12.99 1.33
N PRO A 37 9.84 13.71 2.42
CA PRO A 37 10.59 13.49 3.65
C PRO A 37 10.28 12.12 4.25
N ASP A 38 11.29 11.42 4.72
CA ASP A 38 11.22 10.04 5.22
C ASP A 38 10.19 9.84 6.34
N TRP A 39 9.97 10.85 7.15
CA TRP A 39 9.00 10.79 8.25
C TRP A 39 7.55 10.59 7.80
N VAL A 40 7.20 10.96 6.56
CA VAL A 40 5.84 10.79 6.00
C VAL A 40 5.47 9.30 5.94
N VAL A 41 6.41 8.43 5.62
CA VAL A 41 6.20 6.98 5.58
C VAL A 41 5.84 6.45 6.97
N TYR A 42 6.54 6.91 7.99
CA TYR A 42 6.29 6.51 9.38
C TYR A 42 4.94 7.03 9.90
N VAL A 43 4.59 8.28 9.57
CA VAL A 43 3.28 8.85 9.90
C VAL A 43 2.17 8.05 9.21
N GLY A 44 2.33 7.75 7.93
CA GLY A 44 1.40 6.91 7.20
C GLY A 44 1.23 5.53 7.83
N PHE A 45 2.34 4.89 8.20
CA PHE A 45 2.31 3.60 8.90
C PHE A 45 1.53 3.67 10.23
N ILE A 46 1.78 4.69 11.05
CA ILE A 46 1.09 4.85 12.34
C ILE A 46 -0.41 5.02 12.13
N ILE A 47 -0.83 5.83 11.15
CA ILE A 47 -2.24 6.03 10.83
C ILE A 47 -2.88 4.70 10.39
N PHE A 48 -2.27 3.97 9.48
CA PHE A 48 -2.78 2.66 9.04
C PHE A 48 -2.80 1.63 10.15
N ALA A 49 -1.80 1.62 11.03
CA ALA A 49 -1.77 0.74 12.18
C ALA A 49 -2.92 1.01 13.16
N ILE A 50 -3.19 2.28 13.46
CA ILE A 50 -4.31 2.68 14.32
C ILE A 50 -5.64 2.27 13.70
N LEU A 51 -5.84 2.58 12.41
CA LEU A 51 -7.05 2.19 11.68
C LEU A 51 -7.25 0.67 11.66
N SER A 52 -6.18 -0.08 11.44
CA SER A 52 -6.21 -1.53 11.47
C SER A 52 -6.66 -2.08 12.85
N ILE A 53 -6.10 -1.55 13.92
CA ILE A 53 -6.47 -1.96 15.29
C ILE A 53 -7.93 -1.65 15.58
N VAL A 54 -8.43 -0.48 15.21
CA VAL A 54 -9.83 -0.08 15.39
C VAL A 54 -10.76 -1.01 14.61
N LEU A 55 -10.41 -1.34 13.37
CA LEU A 55 -11.19 -2.25 12.54
C LEU A 55 -11.18 -3.69 13.08
N ILE A 56 -10.01 -4.21 13.46
CA ILE A 56 -9.89 -5.57 14.03
C ILE A 56 -10.68 -5.71 15.34
N SER A 57 -10.74 -4.65 16.15
CA SER A 57 -11.54 -4.64 17.37
C SER A 57 -13.05 -4.66 17.13
N GLY A 58 -13.48 -4.51 15.87
CA GLY A 58 -14.88 -4.57 15.45
C GLY A 58 -15.68 -3.30 15.71
N HIS A 59 -15.01 -2.19 16.02
CA HIS A 59 -15.65 -0.90 16.30
C HIS A 59 -15.55 0.12 15.15
N GLY A 60 -14.98 -0.29 14.02
CA GLY A 60 -14.66 0.58 12.90
C GLY A 60 -15.66 0.54 11.74
N SER A 61 -16.88 0.05 11.93
CA SER A 61 -17.85 -0.09 10.82
C SER A 61 -18.17 1.23 10.13
N TRP A 62 -18.10 2.36 10.85
CA TRP A 62 -18.27 3.69 10.29
C TRP A 62 -17.16 4.14 9.35
N LEU A 63 -15.96 3.52 9.45
CA LEU A 63 -14.83 3.76 8.55
C LEU A 63 -15.00 3.05 7.21
N ILE A 64 -15.83 2.02 7.16
CA ILE A 64 -16.08 1.27 5.94
C ILE A 64 -17.10 2.04 5.10
N SER A 65 -16.59 2.73 4.08
CA SER A 65 -17.38 3.65 3.25
C SER A 65 -18.63 2.99 2.65
N GLY A 66 -18.49 1.79 2.10
CA GLY A 66 -19.61 1.04 1.52
C GLY A 66 -20.66 0.63 2.56
N TYR A 67 -20.23 0.23 3.74
CA TYR A 67 -21.13 -0.15 4.83
C TYR A 67 -21.83 1.05 5.45
N ASN A 68 -21.15 2.18 5.57
CA ASN A 68 -21.73 3.40 6.15
C ASN A 68 -22.85 3.97 5.29
N THR A 69 -22.72 3.88 3.97
CA THR A 69 -23.75 4.36 3.01
C THR A 69 -24.84 3.35 2.70
N ALA A 70 -24.67 2.10 3.10
CA ALA A 70 -25.64 1.03 2.87
C ALA A 70 -26.95 1.27 3.63
N SER A 71 -28.07 0.84 3.05
CA SER A 71 -29.38 0.90 3.68
C SER A 71 -29.44 -0.01 4.91
N LYS A 72 -30.40 0.24 5.80
CA LYS A 72 -30.60 -0.59 7.00
C LYS A 72 -30.88 -2.05 6.66
N GLU A 73 -31.50 -2.31 5.52
CA GLU A 73 -31.79 -3.67 5.05
C GLU A 73 -30.54 -4.37 4.50
N GLU A 74 -29.68 -3.63 3.82
CA GLU A 74 -28.39 -4.14 3.35
C GLU A 74 -27.44 -4.41 4.50
N LYS A 75 -27.39 -3.55 5.51
CA LYS A 75 -26.61 -3.76 6.74
C LYS A 75 -26.98 -5.03 7.48
N LYS A 76 -28.24 -5.43 7.46
CA LYS A 76 -28.71 -6.69 8.06
C LYS A 76 -28.18 -7.94 7.37
N LYS A 77 -27.76 -7.84 6.08
CA LYS A 77 -27.24 -8.96 5.31
C LYS A 77 -25.79 -9.31 5.66
N TYR A 78 -25.08 -8.41 6.33
CA TYR A 78 -23.68 -8.57 6.68
C TYR A 78 -23.48 -8.63 8.19
N ASP A 79 -22.53 -9.45 8.61
CA ASP A 79 -22.06 -9.47 9.99
C ASP A 79 -21.02 -8.35 10.17
N GLU A 80 -21.41 -7.27 10.82
CA GLU A 80 -20.61 -6.08 11.05
C GLU A 80 -19.23 -6.39 11.64
N LYS A 81 -19.19 -7.27 12.64
CA LYS A 81 -17.94 -7.64 13.30
C LYS A 81 -16.99 -8.41 12.39
N LYS A 82 -17.53 -9.32 11.60
CA LYS A 82 -16.73 -10.08 10.63
C LYS A 82 -16.21 -9.16 9.53
N LEU A 83 -17.06 -8.28 9.02
CA LEU A 83 -16.70 -7.31 7.98
C LEU A 83 -15.56 -6.39 8.46
N CYS A 84 -15.69 -5.78 9.63
CA CYS A 84 -14.66 -4.94 10.22
C CYS A 84 -13.35 -5.69 10.42
N ARG A 85 -13.42 -6.93 10.92
CA ARG A 85 -12.23 -7.74 11.17
C ARG A 85 -11.51 -8.11 9.87
N THR A 86 -12.24 -8.46 8.83
CA THR A 86 -11.66 -8.77 7.50
C THR A 86 -10.97 -7.56 6.91
N MET A 87 -11.62 -6.40 6.92
CA MET A 87 -11.02 -5.14 6.48
C MET A 87 -9.80 -4.75 7.32
N GLY A 88 -9.86 -4.96 8.64
CA GLY A 88 -8.75 -4.67 9.55
C GLY A 88 -7.52 -5.53 9.28
N VAL A 89 -7.70 -6.80 8.95
CA VAL A 89 -6.60 -7.70 8.57
C VAL A 89 -5.94 -7.23 7.28
N GLY A 90 -6.71 -6.87 6.26
CA GLY A 90 -6.17 -6.32 5.02
C GLY A 90 -5.39 -5.03 5.24
N MET A 91 -5.95 -4.09 6.02
CA MET A 91 -5.23 -2.86 6.40
C MET A 91 -3.92 -3.15 7.15
N SER A 92 -3.89 -4.19 7.98
CA SER A 92 -2.69 -4.63 8.70
C SER A 92 -1.60 -5.12 7.74
N ILE A 93 -1.96 -5.89 6.72
CA ILE A 93 -1.02 -6.38 5.70
C ILE A 93 -0.40 -5.20 4.95
N ILE A 94 -1.22 -4.24 4.53
CA ILE A 94 -0.76 -3.02 3.84
C ILE A 94 0.18 -2.21 4.75
N ALA A 95 -0.16 -2.05 6.03
CA ALA A 95 0.67 -1.33 6.99
C ALA A 95 2.04 -2.00 7.19
N ILE A 96 2.08 -3.32 7.31
CA ILE A 96 3.33 -4.08 7.44
C ILE A 96 4.18 -3.94 6.18
N LEU A 97 3.58 -4.04 5.00
CA LEU A 97 4.29 -3.84 3.73
C LEU A 97 4.89 -2.44 3.65
N ALA A 98 4.11 -1.41 3.99
CA ALA A 98 4.58 -0.03 4.01
C ALA A 98 5.75 0.17 4.98
N LEU A 99 5.69 -0.45 6.15
CA LEU A 99 6.78 -0.40 7.13
C LEU A 99 8.05 -1.07 6.61
N ILE A 100 7.94 -2.26 6.04
CA ILE A 100 9.07 -2.99 5.46
C ILE A 100 9.71 -2.17 4.34
N MET A 101 8.89 -1.61 3.45
CA MET A 101 9.37 -0.77 2.36
C MET A 101 10.07 0.50 2.86
N GLY A 102 9.52 1.15 3.89
CA GLY A 102 10.12 2.34 4.48
C GLY A 102 11.43 2.09 5.22
N LEU A 103 11.54 0.96 5.94
CA LEU A 103 12.78 0.61 6.65
C LEU A 103 13.90 0.16 5.71
N LEU A 104 13.56 -0.47 4.61
CA LEU A 104 14.50 -1.08 3.68
C LEU A 104 14.66 -0.29 2.37
N GLU A 105 14.14 0.93 2.30
CA GLU A 105 14.15 1.74 1.07
C GLU A 105 15.55 1.94 0.46
N ASN A 106 16.59 2.00 1.32
CA ASN A 106 17.98 2.14 0.88
C ASN A 106 18.61 0.85 0.33
N ILE A 107 18.00 -0.30 0.61
CA ILE A 107 18.52 -1.62 0.27
C ILE A 107 17.72 -2.22 -0.88
N LEU A 108 16.41 -1.98 -0.90
CA LEU A 108 15.52 -2.55 -1.88
C LEU A 108 15.61 -1.84 -3.24
N PRO A 109 15.77 -2.58 -4.32
CA PRO A 109 15.68 -2.03 -5.67
C PRO A 109 14.25 -1.65 -6.02
N ALA A 110 14.10 -0.69 -6.95
CA ALA A 110 12.81 -0.12 -7.33
C ALA A 110 11.76 -1.15 -7.81
N PHE A 111 12.17 -2.28 -8.33
CA PHE A 111 11.23 -3.30 -8.80
C PHE A 111 10.39 -3.93 -7.66
N PHE A 112 10.83 -3.84 -6.41
CA PHE A 112 10.03 -4.28 -5.25
C PHE A 112 8.74 -3.50 -5.09
N VAL A 113 8.69 -2.25 -5.58
CA VAL A 113 7.44 -1.47 -5.62
C VAL A 113 6.36 -2.20 -6.43
N TYR A 114 6.73 -2.77 -7.57
CA TYR A 114 5.80 -3.52 -8.41
C TYR A 114 5.32 -4.81 -7.74
N ILE A 115 6.22 -5.48 -7.01
CA ILE A 115 5.86 -6.67 -6.21
C ILE A 115 4.89 -6.28 -5.10
N ALA A 116 5.16 -5.20 -4.38
CA ALA A 116 4.28 -4.70 -3.32
C ALA A 116 2.91 -4.31 -3.87
N LEU A 117 2.84 -3.63 -5.02
CA LEU A 117 1.59 -3.31 -5.69
C LEU A 117 0.82 -4.58 -6.06
N GLY A 118 1.49 -5.60 -6.58
CA GLY A 118 0.88 -6.90 -6.87
C GLY A 118 0.27 -7.56 -5.62
N ILE A 119 0.98 -7.53 -4.51
CA ILE A 119 0.50 -8.06 -3.22
C ILE A 119 -0.74 -7.28 -2.74
N ILE A 120 -0.71 -5.94 -2.83
CA ILE A 120 -1.86 -5.10 -2.45
C ILE A 120 -3.08 -5.41 -3.30
N VAL A 121 -2.91 -5.58 -4.61
CA VAL A 121 -4.02 -5.95 -5.51
C VAL A 121 -4.61 -7.31 -5.12
N VAL A 122 -3.77 -8.31 -4.84
CA VAL A 122 -4.22 -9.63 -4.38
C VAL A 122 -4.96 -9.52 -3.06
N ASP A 123 -4.43 -8.75 -2.11
CA ASP A 123 -5.05 -8.50 -0.80
C ASP A 123 -6.47 -7.91 -0.95
N VAL A 124 -6.62 -6.88 -1.78
CA VAL A 124 -7.93 -6.25 -2.07
C VAL A 124 -8.91 -7.27 -2.67
N VAL A 125 -8.46 -8.09 -3.63
CA VAL A 125 -9.30 -9.13 -4.24
C VAL A 125 -9.74 -10.15 -3.21
N VAL A 126 -8.82 -10.60 -2.34
CA VAL A 126 -9.12 -11.55 -1.25
C VAL A 126 -10.13 -10.95 -0.27
N ILE A 127 -9.98 -9.69 0.11
CA ILE A 127 -10.94 -8.99 0.98
C ILE A 127 -12.32 -9.00 0.36
N ILE A 128 -12.47 -8.63 -0.91
CA ILE A 128 -13.75 -8.62 -1.62
C ILE A 128 -14.40 -10.01 -1.64
N ILE A 129 -13.61 -11.06 -1.89
CA ILE A 129 -14.11 -12.44 -1.88
C ILE A 129 -14.58 -12.84 -0.48
N LEU A 130 -13.79 -12.54 0.55
CA LEU A 130 -14.14 -12.86 1.94
C LEU A 130 -15.38 -12.11 2.41
N GLU A 131 -15.55 -10.85 2.03
CA GLU A 131 -16.76 -10.08 2.34
C GLU A 131 -18.01 -10.72 1.73
N ASN A 132 -17.92 -11.15 0.49
CA ASN A 132 -19.05 -11.77 -0.19
C ASN A 132 -19.36 -13.19 0.28
N THR A 133 -18.39 -13.92 0.83
CA THR A 133 -18.55 -15.32 1.24
C THR A 133 -18.75 -15.48 2.75
N LEU A 134 -17.89 -14.88 3.55
CA LEU A 134 -17.86 -15.10 5.01
C LEU A 134 -18.63 -14.04 5.81
N CYS A 135 -18.71 -12.81 5.31
CA CYS A 135 -19.36 -11.72 6.01
C CYS A 135 -20.86 -11.62 5.68
N LYS A 136 -21.30 -12.26 4.62
CA LYS A 136 -22.71 -12.31 4.25
C LYS A 136 -23.46 -13.32 5.12
N LYS A 137 -24.52 -12.86 5.71
CA LYS A 137 -25.45 -13.71 6.49
C LYS A 137 -26.35 -14.55 5.62
#